data_5c9c2de740b661cd2ed4d903175c8cc3
#
_entry.id   5c9c2de740b661cd2ed4d903175c8cc3
#
_cell.length_a   1.000
_cell.length_b   1.000
_cell.length_c   1.000
_cell.angle_alpha   90.00
_cell.angle_beta   90.00
_cell.angle_gamma   90.00
#
_symmetry.space_group_name_H-M   'P 1'
#
loop_
_entity.id
_entity.type
_entity.pdbx_description
1 polymer ?
#
loop_
_entity_poly.entity_id
_entity_poly.type
_entity_poly.pdbx_seq_one_letter_code
_entity_poly.pdbx_strand_id
1 'polypeptide(L)'
;MVQPLHDTSDPRNAGILINVNGTLTPRGEAMVSVFDSGFMLGDGIWEGMRVHGGRIAFLDRHLDRLFEGAKAIAMDVGLDRAGLEARLYETIDAN
;
A
#
# COMPACT_ATOMS: atom_id res chain seq x y z
N MET A 1 8.92 1.64 -25.88
CA MET A 1 8.86 1.28 -24.44
C MET A 1 7.78 2.10 -23.75
N VAL A 2 6.92 1.47 -23.01
CA VAL A 2 5.88 2.18 -22.25
C VAL A 2 6.50 2.77 -20.99
N GLN A 3 6.24 4.06 -20.74
CA GLN A 3 6.68 4.70 -19.50
C GLN A 3 5.83 4.20 -18.34
N PRO A 4 6.43 3.94 -17.16
CA PRO A 4 5.65 3.60 -15.99
C PRO A 4 4.77 4.79 -15.56
N LEU A 5 3.64 4.51 -14.91
CA LEU A 5 2.75 5.54 -14.39
C LEU A 5 3.44 6.45 -13.37
N HIS A 6 4.38 5.90 -12.61
CA HIS A 6 5.16 6.64 -11.63
C HIS A 6 6.62 6.65 -12.05
N ASP A 7 7.24 7.82 -12.00
CA ASP A 7 8.64 7.95 -12.35
C ASP A 7 9.52 7.31 -11.28
N THR A 8 10.08 6.15 -11.62
CA THR A 8 10.97 5.40 -10.72
C THR A 8 12.42 5.85 -10.82
N SER A 9 12.74 6.74 -11.77
CA SER A 9 14.09 7.26 -11.94
C SER A 9 14.40 8.49 -11.08
N ASP A 10 13.38 9.08 -10.43
CA ASP A 10 13.56 10.25 -9.58
C ASP A 10 14.47 9.90 -8.40
N PRO A 11 15.63 10.57 -8.26
CA PRO A 11 16.58 10.27 -7.19
C PRO A 11 16.02 10.47 -5.78
N ARG A 12 14.97 11.28 -5.62
CA ARG A 12 14.30 11.44 -4.33
C ARG A 12 13.65 10.15 -3.86
N ASN A 13 13.35 9.25 -4.79
CA ASN A 13 12.70 7.98 -4.52
C ASN A 13 13.68 6.82 -4.31
N ALA A 14 14.99 7.08 -4.39
CA ALA A 14 16.00 6.01 -4.35
C ALA A 14 16.03 5.25 -3.02
N GLY A 15 15.76 5.95 -1.91
CA GLY A 15 15.80 5.36 -0.57
C GLY A 15 14.44 4.93 -0.02
N ILE A 16 13.40 4.89 -0.83
CA ILE A 16 12.05 4.54 -0.38
C ILE A 16 12.00 3.08 0.09
N LEU A 17 11.37 2.89 1.25
CA LEU A 17 11.02 1.57 1.77
C LEU A 17 9.54 1.31 1.50
N ILE A 18 9.24 0.11 1.02
CA ILE A 18 7.89 -0.34 0.71
C ILE A 18 7.52 -1.44 1.70
N ASN A 19 6.36 -1.32 2.31
CA ASN A 19 5.87 -2.34 3.22
C ASN A 19 5.15 -3.42 2.42
N VAL A 20 5.77 -4.59 2.35
CA VAL A 20 5.18 -5.77 1.71
C VAL A 20 4.84 -6.77 2.81
N ASN A 21 3.56 -6.94 3.08
CA ASN A 21 3.06 -7.87 4.12
C ASN A 21 3.72 -7.68 5.50
N GLY A 22 4.00 -6.43 5.86
CA GLY A 22 4.60 -6.09 7.15
C GLY A 22 6.12 -6.02 7.16
N THR A 23 6.78 -6.32 6.05
CA THR A 23 8.23 -6.21 5.91
C THR A 23 8.59 -4.96 5.13
N LEU A 24 9.33 -4.06 5.75
CA LEU A 24 9.86 -2.87 5.07
C LEU A 24 10.99 -3.31 4.14
N THR A 25 10.78 -3.12 2.85
CA THR A 25 11.61 -3.66 1.78
C THR A 25 12.11 -2.53 0.89
N PRO A 26 13.41 -2.51 0.54
CA PRO A 26 13.90 -1.54 -0.42
C PRO A 26 13.12 -1.60 -1.74
N ARG A 27 12.90 -0.45 -2.34
CA ARG A 27 12.08 -0.32 -3.55
C ARG A 27 12.43 -1.32 -4.64
N GLY A 28 13.72 -1.51 -4.91
CA GLY A 28 14.18 -2.41 -5.97
C GLY A 28 13.97 -3.90 -5.68
N GLU A 29 13.66 -4.24 -4.43
CA GLU A 29 13.47 -5.62 -3.98
C GLU A 29 12.02 -5.94 -3.63
N ALA A 30 11.14 -4.93 -3.66
CA ALA A 30 9.72 -5.10 -3.34
C ALA A 30 9.02 -5.81 -4.49
N MET A 31 8.49 -7.00 -4.22
CA MET A 31 7.90 -7.87 -5.24
C MET A 31 6.65 -8.55 -4.70
N VAL A 32 5.76 -8.88 -5.62
CA VAL A 32 4.63 -9.76 -5.35
C VAL A 32 4.70 -10.97 -6.28
N SER A 33 4.12 -12.09 -5.85
CA SER A 33 4.09 -13.30 -6.66
C SER A 33 3.32 -13.09 -7.96
N VAL A 34 3.81 -13.66 -9.04
CA VAL A 34 3.05 -13.70 -10.31
C VAL A 34 1.81 -14.58 -10.20
N PHE A 35 1.71 -15.41 -9.15
CA PHE A 35 0.52 -16.21 -8.85
C PHE A 35 -0.44 -15.52 -7.89
N ASP A 36 -0.14 -14.29 -7.46
CA ASP A 36 -1.07 -13.54 -6.61
C ASP A 36 -2.37 -13.29 -7.35
N SER A 37 -3.50 -13.51 -6.66
CA SER A 37 -4.81 -13.33 -7.30
C SER A 37 -5.07 -11.90 -7.74
N GLY A 38 -4.47 -10.92 -7.07
CA GLY A 38 -4.54 -9.53 -7.50
C GLY A 38 -3.87 -9.30 -8.84
N PHE A 39 -2.72 -9.93 -9.07
CA PHE A 39 -2.03 -9.87 -10.35
C PHE A 39 -2.74 -10.67 -11.44
N MET A 40 -3.11 -11.93 -11.14
CA MET A 40 -3.67 -12.84 -12.14
C MET A 40 -5.12 -12.54 -12.50
N LEU A 41 -5.93 -12.17 -11.51
CA LEU A 41 -7.39 -12.10 -11.63
C LEU A 41 -7.96 -10.71 -11.36
N GLY A 42 -7.13 -9.77 -10.95
CA GLY A 42 -7.60 -8.44 -10.57
C GLY A 42 -8.32 -8.39 -9.23
N ASP A 43 -8.23 -9.43 -8.41
CA ASP A 43 -8.82 -9.46 -7.07
C ASP A 43 -7.99 -8.58 -6.14
N GLY A 44 -8.41 -7.34 -5.99
CA GLY A 44 -7.66 -6.40 -5.17
C GLY A 44 -8.48 -5.18 -4.82
N ILE A 45 -8.02 -4.51 -3.79
CA ILE A 45 -8.52 -3.19 -3.38
C ILE A 45 -7.30 -2.30 -3.18
N TRP A 46 -7.47 -1.01 -3.41
CA TRP A 46 -6.39 -0.07 -3.17
C TRP A 46 -6.94 1.29 -2.76
N GLU A 47 -6.12 2.07 -2.07
CA GLU A 47 -6.42 3.43 -1.68
C GLU A 47 -5.21 4.32 -1.93
N GLY A 48 -5.45 5.47 -2.54
CA GLY A 48 -4.44 6.52 -2.65
C GLY A 48 -4.60 7.50 -1.51
N MET A 49 -3.63 7.56 -0.60
CA MET A 49 -3.69 8.40 0.58
C MET A 49 -2.64 9.49 0.51
N ARG A 50 -3.02 10.71 0.89
CA ARG A 50 -2.08 11.82 0.98
C ARG A 50 -1.53 11.92 2.39
N VAL A 51 -0.22 12.07 2.49
CA VAL A 51 0.47 12.33 3.75
C VAL A 51 0.87 13.80 3.79
N HIS A 52 0.54 14.46 4.90
CA HIS A 52 0.91 15.86 5.13
C HIS A 52 1.38 16.01 6.58
N GLY A 53 2.60 16.50 6.76
CA GLY A 53 3.17 16.68 8.10
C GLY A 53 3.24 15.37 8.90
N GLY A 54 3.53 14.25 8.24
CA GLY A 54 3.60 12.93 8.88
C GLY A 54 2.24 12.30 9.21
N ARG A 55 1.13 12.91 8.76
CA ARG A 55 -0.22 12.43 9.05
C ARG A 55 -0.96 12.14 7.75
N ILE A 56 -1.77 11.08 7.77
CA ILE A 56 -2.61 10.70 6.63
C ILE A 56 -3.89 11.54 6.65
N ALA A 57 -4.14 12.24 5.54
CA ALA A 57 -5.36 13.01 5.37
C ALA A 57 -6.57 12.07 5.19
N PHE A 58 -7.65 12.32 5.92
CA PHE A 58 -8.90 11.57 5.82
C PHE A 58 -8.74 10.05 6.04
N LEU A 59 -7.86 9.67 6.95
CA LEU A 59 -7.55 8.26 7.20
C LEU A 59 -8.81 7.43 7.46
N ASP A 60 -9.72 7.92 8.31
CA ASP A 60 -10.93 7.18 8.66
C ASP A 60 -11.78 6.86 7.44
N ARG A 61 -11.94 7.82 6.52
CA ARG A 61 -12.71 7.62 5.29
C ARG A 61 -12.04 6.63 4.35
N HIS A 62 -10.71 6.70 4.25
CA HIS A 62 -9.93 5.76 3.46
C HIS A 62 -10.07 4.34 3.98
N LEU A 63 -9.94 4.16 5.30
CA LEU A 63 -10.08 2.84 5.92
C LEU A 63 -11.50 2.30 5.83
N ASP A 64 -12.52 3.16 6.03
CA ASP A 64 -13.92 2.75 5.84
C ASP A 64 -14.13 2.18 4.45
N ARG A 65 -13.69 2.90 3.43
CA ARG A 65 -13.84 2.50 2.04
C ARG A 65 -13.05 1.22 1.71
N LEU A 66 -11.83 1.11 2.25
CA LEU A 66 -10.99 -0.06 2.05
C LEU A 66 -11.66 -1.32 2.63
N PHE A 67 -12.13 -1.25 3.87
CA PHE A 67 -12.79 -2.40 4.50
C PHE A 67 -14.13 -2.72 3.86
N GLU A 68 -14.89 -1.75 3.41
CA GLU A 68 -16.11 -1.98 2.63
C GLU A 68 -15.81 -2.68 1.31
N GLY A 69 -14.78 -2.23 0.60
CA GLY A 69 -14.33 -2.85 -0.64
C GLY A 69 -13.89 -4.29 -0.44
N ALA A 70 -13.12 -4.55 0.62
CA ALA A 70 -12.68 -5.90 0.97
C ALA A 70 -13.88 -6.82 1.23
N LYS A 71 -14.87 -6.33 1.98
CA LYS A 71 -16.09 -7.09 2.25
C LYS A 71 -16.86 -7.39 0.96
N ALA A 72 -16.94 -6.44 0.06
CA ALA A 72 -17.67 -6.59 -1.22
C ALA A 72 -17.09 -7.69 -2.09
N ILE A 73 -15.78 -7.93 -2.03
CA ILE A 73 -15.10 -9.00 -2.79
C ILE A 73 -14.74 -10.20 -1.92
N ALA A 74 -15.30 -10.30 -0.71
CA ALA A 74 -15.05 -11.37 0.24
C ALA A 74 -13.55 -11.56 0.56
N MET A 75 -12.80 -10.47 0.64
CA MET A 75 -11.38 -10.49 0.95
C MET A 75 -11.15 -10.26 2.43
N ASP A 76 -10.37 -11.14 3.05
CA ASP A 76 -9.86 -10.93 4.40
C ASP A 76 -8.59 -10.08 4.33
N VAL A 77 -8.63 -8.90 4.92
CA VAL A 77 -7.46 -8.00 4.96
C VAL A 77 -6.33 -8.59 5.81
N GLY A 78 -6.66 -9.46 6.76
CA GLY A 78 -5.67 -10.08 7.64
C GLY A 78 -5.24 -9.21 8.81
N LEU A 79 -5.68 -7.97 8.87
CA LEU A 79 -5.43 -7.03 9.96
C LEU A 79 -6.74 -6.34 10.31
N ASP A 80 -6.93 -6.01 11.58
CA ASP A 80 -8.00 -5.11 11.97
C ASP A 80 -7.64 -3.66 11.63
N ARG A 81 -8.57 -2.75 11.87
CA ARG A 81 -8.40 -1.33 11.55
C ARG A 81 -7.17 -0.74 12.26
N ALA A 82 -7.02 -1.02 13.53
CA ALA A 82 -5.88 -0.51 14.32
C ALA A 82 -4.56 -1.10 13.83
N GLY A 83 -4.53 -2.38 13.48
CA GLY A 83 -3.35 -3.04 12.94
C GLY A 83 -2.93 -2.48 11.59
N LEU A 84 -3.88 -2.20 10.70
CA LEU A 84 -3.60 -1.59 9.40
C LEU A 84 -3.10 -0.16 9.56
N GLU A 85 -3.72 0.64 10.43
CA GLU A 85 -3.26 2.00 10.74
C GLU A 85 -1.82 2.00 11.23
N ALA A 86 -1.48 1.07 12.14
CA ALA A 86 -0.12 0.93 12.66
C ALA A 86 0.88 0.62 11.53
N ARG A 87 0.53 -0.24 10.59
CA ARG A 87 1.38 -0.56 9.42
C ARG A 87 1.58 0.64 8.51
N LEU A 88 0.55 1.44 8.30
CA LEU A 88 0.64 2.65 7.49
C LEU A 88 1.60 3.66 8.12
N TYR A 89 1.48 3.94 9.41
CA TYR A 89 2.37 4.89 10.08
C TYR A 89 3.79 4.36 10.25
N GLU A 90 3.98 3.07 10.47
CA GLU A 90 5.30 2.44 10.45
C GLU A 90 6.01 2.71 9.11
N THR A 91 5.27 2.56 8.01
CA THR A 91 5.82 2.79 6.68
C THR A 91 6.14 4.27 6.45
N ILE A 92 5.25 5.17 6.86
CA ILE A 92 5.47 6.61 6.75
C ILE A 92 6.69 7.03 7.57
N ASP A 93 6.79 6.56 8.81
CA ASP A 93 7.88 6.93 9.71
C ASP A 93 9.24 6.40 9.23
N ALA A 94 9.26 5.32 8.46
CA ALA A 94 10.47 4.75 7.86
C ALA A 94 10.93 5.50 6.60
N ASN A 95 10.12 6.39 6.09
CA ASN A 95 10.39 7.17 4.88
C ASN A 95 10.44 8.71 5.20
#